data_fd7c7f5304f1e59f1fe6fafa0046493e
#
_entry.id   fd7c7f5304f1e59f1fe6fafa0046493e
#
_cell.length_a   1.000
_cell.length_b   1.000
_cell.length_c   1.000
_cell.angle_alpha   90.00
_cell.angle_beta   90.00
_cell.angle_gamma   90.00
#
_symmetry.space_group_name_H-M   'P 1'
#
loop_
_entity.id
_entity.type
_entity.pdbx_description
1 polymer ?
#
loop_
_entity_poly.entity_id
_entity_poly.type
_entity_poly.pdbx_seq_one_letter_code
_entity_poly.pdbx_strand_id
1 'polypeptide(L)'
;MIEALRAPTATALHQSLQGLTAKRFNTFHLLYADAKAAYVTWSDGERIHHDVLQPGLHVVTERSLGGDDFGRSKLIVKKWPELERVNGEPTPEALQQLLAARNPENPAGSVCVDLPEMDYGTRSSLVLYVRERLAESRWFWAEGRPDRVPFIEHPELIASLK
;
A
#
# COMPACT_ATOMS: atom_id res chain seq x y z
N MET A 1 -17.45 5.80 -0.61
CA MET A 1 -16.11 5.86 -1.25
C MET A 1 -16.01 6.97 -2.31
N ILE A 2 -16.97 7.10 -3.24
CA ILE A 2 -16.95 8.16 -4.28
C ILE A 2 -16.91 9.57 -3.69
N GLU A 3 -17.57 9.84 -2.56
CA GLU A 3 -17.54 11.14 -1.88
C GLU A 3 -16.15 11.51 -1.34
N ALA A 4 -15.36 10.52 -0.91
CA ALA A 4 -13.99 10.75 -0.46
C ALA A 4 -13.11 11.36 -1.56
N LEU A 5 -13.32 10.96 -2.82
CA LEU A 5 -12.57 11.48 -3.98
C LEU A 5 -12.92 12.95 -4.32
N ARG A 6 -13.97 13.51 -3.71
CA ARG A 6 -14.38 14.92 -3.91
C ARG A 6 -13.78 15.88 -2.89
N ALA A 7 -13.12 15.35 -1.86
CA ALA A 7 -12.50 16.19 -0.85
C ALA A 7 -11.36 17.02 -1.48
N PRO A 8 -11.28 18.33 -1.20
CA PRO A 8 -10.31 19.22 -1.84
C PRO A 8 -8.86 18.96 -1.35
N THR A 9 -8.69 18.37 -0.18
CA THR A 9 -7.38 18.04 0.42
C THR A 9 -7.48 16.78 1.26
N ALA A 10 -6.33 16.12 1.50
CA ALA A 10 -6.26 14.97 2.41
C ALA A 10 -6.72 15.34 3.83
N THR A 11 -6.37 16.55 4.31
CA THR A 11 -6.80 17.02 5.63
C THR A 11 -8.31 17.23 5.71
N ALA A 12 -8.95 17.80 4.66
CA ALA A 12 -10.40 17.97 4.62
C ALA A 12 -11.12 16.61 4.62
N LEU A 13 -10.59 15.63 3.87
CA LEU A 13 -11.09 14.26 3.92
C LEU A 13 -10.94 13.68 5.32
N HIS A 14 -9.76 13.79 5.93
CA HIS A 14 -9.50 13.30 7.28
C HIS A 14 -10.51 13.83 8.30
N GLN A 15 -10.79 15.13 8.28
CA GLN A 15 -11.80 15.77 9.14
C GLN A 15 -13.20 15.20 8.90
N SER A 16 -13.59 14.99 7.64
CA SER A 16 -14.90 14.44 7.29
C SER A 16 -15.10 13.00 7.76
N LEU A 17 -14.02 12.24 7.86
CA LEU A 17 -14.05 10.84 8.29
C LEU A 17 -14.14 10.68 9.82
N GLN A 18 -13.85 11.71 10.62
CA GLN A 18 -13.88 11.65 12.09
C GLN A 18 -15.25 11.24 12.66
N GLY A 19 -16.33 11.50 11.93
CA GLY A 19 -17.70 11.14 12.33
C GLY A 19 -18.15 9.72 11.93
N LEU A 20 -17.27 8.91 11.33
CA LEU A 20 -17.64 7.56 10.91
C LEU A 20 -17.90 6.64 12.12
N THR A 21 -18.88 5.77 11.97
CA THR A 21 -19.23 4.75 12.96
C THR A 21 -18.88 3.37 12.42
N ALA A 22 -18.03 2.62 13.12
CA ALA A 22 -17.51 1.32 12.67
C ALA A 22 -18.61 0.32 12.28
N LYS A 23 -19.68 0.23 13.06
CA LYS A 23 -20.81 -0.70 12.82
C LYS A 23 -21.51 -0.53 11.47
N ARG A 24 -21.23 0.55 10.73
CA ARG A 24 -21.81 0.80 9.40
C ARG A 24 -20.95 0.26 8.25
N PHE A 25 -19.75 -0.25 8.56
CA PHE A 25 -18.77 -0.68 7.58
C PHE A 25 -18.19 -2.04 7.97
N ASN A 26 -17.79 -2.82 6.98
CA ASN A 26 -16.86 -3.92 7.18
C ASN A 26 -15.48 -3.36 7.60
N THR A 27 -14.57 -4.21 8.04
CA THR A 27 -13.17 -3.82 8.25
C THR A 27 -12.57 -3.28 6.96
N PHE A 28 -11.83 -2.19 7.05
CA PHE A 28 -11.19 -1.56 5.90
C PHE A 28 -9.94 -0.77 6.31
N HIS A 29 -9.07 -0.52 5.33
CA HIS A 29 -8.02 0.48 5.40
C HIS A 29 -8.20 1.46 4.24
N LEU A 30 -8.18 2.74 4.53
CA LEU A 30 -8.23 3.83 3.57
C LEU A 30 -7.01 4.71 3.75
N LEU A 31 -6.05 4.59 2.83
CA LEU A 31 -4.89 5.47 2.73
C LEU A 31 -5.23 6.63 1.80
N TYR A 32 -4.94 7.85 2.22
CA TYR A 32 -5.14 9.05 1.42
C TYR A 32 -4.09 10.12 1.75
N ALA A 33 -3.63 10.81 0.73
CA ALA A 33 -2.56 11.77 0.84
C ALA A 33 -2.68 12.87 -0.22
N ASP A 34 -2.05 13.98 0.07
CA ASP A 34 -1.73 15.04 -0.89
C ASP A 34 -0.28 15.51 -0.68
N ALA A 35 0.15 16.59 -1.33
CA ALA A 35 1.51 17.11 -1.22
C ALA A 35 1.88 17.60 0.20
N LYS A 36 0.92 17.76 1.11
CA LYS A 36 1.12 18.35 2.44
C LYS A 36 0.95 17.35 3.58
N ALA A 37 0.10 16.34 3.40
CA ALA A 37 -0.27 15.43 4.48
C ALA A 37 -0.65 14.04 3.96
N ALA A 38 -0.41 13.03 4.77
CA ALA A 38 -0.81 11.65 4.53
C ALA A 38 -1.47 11.06 5.77
N TYR A 39 -2.51 10.28 5.55
CA TYR A 39 -3.33 9.69 6.60
C TYR A 39 -3.72 8.26 6.27
N VAL A 40 -4.02 7.49 7.29
CA VAL A 40 -4.77 6.25 7.17
C VAL A 40 -5.96 6.26 8.13
N THR A 41 -7.14 5.93 7.60
CA THR A 41 -8.33 5.66 8.40
C THR A 41 -8.68 4.19 8.23
N TRP A 42 -8.87 3.48 9.34
CA TRP A 42 -9.14 2.05 9.29
C TRP A 42 -10.16 1.62 10.34
N SER A 43 -10.85 0.53 10.07
CA SER A 43 -11.84 -0.08 10.96
C SER A 43 -11.39 -1.48 11.35
N ASP A 44 -11.39 -1.77 12.65
CA ASP A 44 -11.24 -3.12 13.19
C ASP A 44 -12.59 -3.87 13.32
N GLY A 45 -13.69 -3.22 12.92
CA GLY A 45 -15.06 -3.71 13.04
C GLY A 45 -15.78 -3.20 14.31
N GLU A 46 -15.04 -2.74 15.31
CA GLU A 46 -15.59 -2.18 16.56
C GLU A 46 -15.41 -0.66 16.63
N ARG A 47 -14.26 -0.19 16.14
CA ARG A 47 -13.85 1.22 16.17
C ARG A 47 -13.31 1.68 14.82
N ILE A 48 -13.38 3.00 14.61
CA ILE A 48 -12.65 3.67 13.53
C ILE A 48 -11.41 4.33 14.15
N HIS A 49 -10.28 4.08 13.53
CA HIS A 49 -8.98 4.62 13.89
C HIS A 49 -8.53 5.62 12.82
N HIS A 50 -7.83 6.67 13.23
CA HIS A 50 -7.36 7.75 12.37
C HIS A 50 -5.91 8.06 12.72
N ASP A 51 -4.99 7.72 11.82
CA ASP A 51 -3.57 7.93 12.02
C ASP A 51 -3.01 8.93 11.00
N VAL A 52 -2.13 9.82 11.49
CA VAL A 52 -1.35 10.74 10.67
C VAL A 52 -0.04 10.03 10.31
N LEU A 53 0.25 9.92 9.03
CA LEU A 53 1.48 9.29 8.54
C LEU A 53 2.57 10.36 8.41
N GLN A 54 3.63 10.22 9.19
CA GLN A 54 4.83 11.03 9.05
C GLN A 54 5.70 10.53 7.90
N PRO A 55 6.60 11.35 7.33
CA PRO A 55 7.55 10.86 6.33
C PRO A 55 8.33 9.64 6.83
N GLY A 56 8.38 8.57 6.03
CA GLY A 56 9.06 7.33 6.37
C GLY A 56 8.37 6.08 5.84
N LEU A 57 8.87 4.93 6.26
CA LEU A 57 8.27 3.63 5.94
C LEU A 57 7.05 3.37 6.81
N HIS A 58 5.92 3.13 6.17
CA HIS A 58 4.70 2.63 6.81
C HIS A 58 4.29 1.32 6.16
N VAL A 59 4.08 0.29 6.96
CA VAL A 59 3.61 -1.02 6.50
C VAL A 59 2.19 -1.20 7.00
N VAL A 60 1.24 -1.29 6.07
CA VAL A 60 -0.17 -1.54 6.35
C VAL A 60 -0.52 -2.92 5.81
N THR A 61 -1.09 -3.76 6.65
CA THR A 61 -1.50 -5.13 6.31
C THR A 61 -2.98 -5.32 6.64
N GLU A 62 -3.50 -6.51 6.41
CA GLU A 62 -4.87 -6.88 6.81
C GLU A 62 -5.10 -6.79 8.34
N ARG A 63 -4.01 -6.75 9.12
CA ARG A 63 -4.04 -6.62 10.59
C ARG A 63 -3.84 -5.18 11.07
N SER A 64 -3.95 -4.21 10.19
CA SER A 64 -3.78 -2.79 10.47
C SER A 64 -2.32 -2.32 10.53
N LEU A 65 -2.12 -1.05 10.83
CA LEU A 65 -0.81 -0.43 10.91
C LEU A 65 -0.02 -1.02 12.10
N GLY A 66 1.04 -1.77 11.81
CA GLY A 66 1.90 -2.39 12.83
C GLY A 66 1.33 -3.62 13.53
N GLY A 67 0.19 -4.17 13.07
CA GLY A 67 -0.38 -5.40 13.60
C GLY A 67 0.46 -6.65 13.28
N ASP A 68 0.25 -7.75 14.01
CA ASP A 68 0.89 -9.03 13.72
C ASP A 68 0.29 -9.65 12.44
N ASP A 69 1.15 -9.85 11.46
CA ASP A 69 0.83 -10.31 10.12
C ASP A 69 1.68 -11.52 9.68
N PHE A 70 1.86 -12.45 10.58
CA PHE A 70 2.72 -13.62 10.37
C PHE A 70 4.20 -13.27 10.11
N GLY A 71 4.63 -12.05 10.49
CA GLY A 71 6.01 -11.59 10.31
C GLY A 71 6.29 -10.90 8.97
N ARG A 72 5.29 -10.66 8.11
CA ARG A 72 5.42 -9.94 6.84
C ARG A 72 5.97 -8.53 7.03
N SER A 73 5.42 -7.77 7.97
CA SER A 73 5.92 -6.43 8.31
C SER A 73 7.39 -6.47 8.74
N LYS A 74 7.79 -7.45 9.55
CA LYS A 74 9.19 -7.63 9.96
C LYS A 74 10.10 -7.90 8.78
N LEU A 75 9.65 -8.74 7.83
CA LEU A 75 10.40 -9.04 6.60
C LEU A 75 10.60 -7.77 5.75
N ILE A 76 9.55 -6.97 5.57
CA ILE A 76 9.62 -5.70 4.83
C ILE A 76 10.58 -4.73 5.53
N VAL A 77 10.42 -4.49 6.83
CA VAL A 77 11.28 -3.59 7.62
C VAL A 77 12.74 -4.02 7.54
N LYS A 78 13.02 -5.33 7.62
CA LYS A 78 14.39 -5.87 7.49
C LYS A 78 14.99 -5.59 6.10
N LYS A 79 14.20 -5.77 5.03
CA LYS A 79 14.68 -5.60 3.65
C LYS A 79 14.72 -4.13 3.19
N TRP A 80 13.95 -3.26 3.81
CA TRP A 80 13.81 -1.87 3.38
C TRP A 80 15.14 -1.07 3.31
N PRO A 81 16.07 -1.18 4.30
CA PRO A 81 17.36 -0.48 4.23
C PRO A 81 18.28 -1.00 3.11
N GLU A 82 18.08 -2.25 2.68
CA GLU A 82 18.93 -2.91 1.68
C GLU A 82 18.52 -2.59 0.24
N LEU A 83 17.38 -1.92 0.05
CA LEU A 83 16.86 -1.58 -1.28
C LEU A 83 17.80 -0.61 -1.99
N GLU A 84 18.04 -0.88 -3.28
CA GLU A 84 18.72 0.06 -4.16
C GLU A 84 17.95 1.37 -4.26
N ARG A 85 18.68 2.49 -4.19
CA ARG A 85 18.10 3.84 -4.22
C ARG A 85 18.83 4.76 -5.19
N VAL A 86 18.03 5.62 -5.83
CA VAL A 86 18.55 6.75 -6.60
C VAL A 86 17.99 8.02 -5.97
N ASN A 87 18.85 8.97 -5.62
CA ASN A 87 18.48 10.21 -4.92
C ASN A 87 17.69 9.98 -3.61
N GLY A 88 18.00 8.89 -2.89
CA GLY A 88 17.34 8.53 -1.63
C GLY A 88 16.02 7.78 -1.77
N GLU A 89 15.50 7.61 -2.98
CA GLU A 89 14.25 6.92 -3.27
C GLU A 89 14.52 5.50 -3.78
N PRO A 90 13.82 4.45 -3.30
CA PRO A 90 13.96 3.11 -3.84
C PRO A 90 13.68 3.09 -5.34
N THR A 91 14.46 2.32 -6.10
CA THR A 91 14.21 2.14 -7.53
C THR A 91 12.94 1.30 -7.75
N PRO A 92 12.26 1.44 -8.92
CA PRO A 92 11.12 0.58 -9.25
C PRO A 92 11.47 -0.90 -9.16
N GLU A 93 12.63 -1.29 -9.67
CA GLU A 93 13.12 -2.67 -9.67
C GLU A 93 13.33 -3.19 -8.25
N ALA A 94 13.89 -2.38 -7.35
CA ALA A 94 14.08 -2.76 -5.94
C ALA A 94 12.73 -2.96 -5.22
N LEU A 95 11.74 -2.10 -5.47
CA LEU A 95 10.38 -2.27 -4.92
C LEU A 95 9.68 -3.51 -5.49
N GLN A 96 9.83 -3.76 -6.80
CA GLN A 96 9.29 -4.96 -7.44
C GLN A 96 9.89 -6.23 -6.84
N GLN A 97 11.21 -6.25 -6.60
CA GLN A 97 11.89 -7.36 -5.92
C GLN A 97 11.40 -7.52 -4.47
N LEU A 98 11.16 -6.44 -3.75
CA LEU A 98 10.58 -6.50 -2.41
C LEU A 98 9.18 -7.12 -2.44
N LEU A 99 8.33 -6.71 -3.38
CA LEU A 99 6.98 -7.25 -3.54
C LEU A 99 6.99 -8.73 -3.97
N ALA A 100 8.03 -9.18 -4.68
CA ALA A 100 8.22 -10.58 -5.04
C ALA A 100 8.86 -11.43 -3.91
N ALA A 101 9.25 -10.82 -2.78
CA ALA A 101 9.98 -11.52 -1.73
C ALA A 101 9.14 -12.60 -1.06
N ARG A 102 9.75 -13.78 -0.89
CA ARG A 102 9.15 -14.94 -0.23
C ARG A 102 9.90 -15.26 1.07
N ASN A 103 9.19 -15.88 1.99
CA ASN A 103 9.75 -16.47 3.19
C ASN A 103 9.48 -17.98 3.16
N PRO A 104 10.47 -18.82 2.76
CA PRO A 104 10.28 -20.26 2.67
C PRO A 104 9.95 -20.93 4.01
N GLU A 105 10.45 -20.38 5.12
CA GLU A 105 10.22 -20.90 6.48
C GLU A 105 8.81 -20.55 6.99
N ASN A 106 8.24 -19.46 6.49
CA ASN A 106 6.90 -19.01 6.83
C ASN A 106 6.19 -18.44 5.58
N PRO A 107 5.63 -19.30 4.72
CA PRO A 107 5.01 -18.85 3.45
C PRO A 107 3.88 -17.84 3.64
N ALA A 108 3.08 -17.93 4.71
CA ALA A 108 2.01 -16.99 5.03
C ALA A 108 2.55 -15.59 5.41
N GLY A 109 3.78 -15.52 5.93
CA GLY A 109 4.49 -14.27 6.23
C GLY A 109 5.31 -13.72 5.07
N SER A 110 5.17 -14.26 3.86
CA SER A 110 5.79 -13.74 2.64
C SER A 110 5.18 -12.39 2.26
N VAL A 111 5.91 -11.54 1.54
CA VAL A 111 5.34 -10.39 0.83
C VAL A 111 4.55 -10.91 -0.38
N CYS A 112 5.17 -11.77 -1.19
CA CYS A 112 4.47 -12.54 -2.23
C CYS A 112 3.99 -13.87 -1.64
N VAL A 113 2.73 -13.91 -1.20
CA VAL A 113 2.11 -15.11 -0.61
C VAL A 113 1.77 -16.12 -1.70
N ASP A 114 1.98 -17.40 -1.41
CA ASP A 114 1.57 -18.53 -2.25
C ASP A 114 1.30 -19.75 -1.35
N LEU A 115 0.05 -20.04 -1.13
CA LEU A 115 -0.46 -21.15 -0.32
C LEU A 115 -1.40 -22.01 -1.19
N PRO A 116 -0.86 -22.84 -2.10
CA PRO A 116 -1.66 -23.57 -3.09
C PRO A 116 -2.67 -24.52 -2.46
N GLU A 117 -2.35 -25.11 -1.30
CA GLU A 117 -3.25 -26.01 -0.57
C GLU A 117 -4.53 -25.32 -0.07
N MET A 118 -4.49 -23.97 0.07
CA MET A 118 -5.61 -23.13 0.50
C MET A 118 -6.26 -22.36 -0.68
N ASP A 119 -5.77 -22.57 -1.90
CA ASP A 119 -6.10 -21.72 -3.07
C ASP A 119 -5.99 -20.23 -2.77
N TYR A 120 -4.96 -19.86 -2.00
CA TYR A 120 -4.73 -18.51 -1.51
C TYR A 120 -3.34 -17.99 -1.89
N GLY A 121 -3.30 -16.73 -2.34
CA GLY A 121 -2.02 -16.09 -2.68
C GLY A 121 -2.18 -14.68 -3.23
N THR A 122 -1.03 -14.06 -3.47
CA THR A 122 -0.94 -12.75 -4.12
C THR A 122 -1.48 -12.85 -5.54
N ARG A 123 -2.50 -12.06 -5.87
CA ARG A 123 -3.15 -12.06 -7.20
C ARG A 123 -2.63 -10.99 -8.12
N SER A 124 -2.13 -9.90 -7.56
CA SER A 124 -1.57 -8.77 -8.32
C SER A 124 -0.71 -7.92 -7.40
N SER A 125 0.11 -7.06 -7.99
CA SER A 125 0.93 -6.11 -7.24
C SER A 125 1.05 -4.79 -7.98
N LEU A 126 1.15 -3.72 -7.20
CA LEU A 126 1.26 -2.34 -7.68
C LEU A 126 2.48 -1.67 -7.06
N VAL A 127 3.25 -0.97 -7.88
CA VAL A 127 4.20 0.06 -7.44
C VAL A 127 3.74 1.39 -8.01
N LEU A 128 3.52 2.36 -7.13
CA LEU A 128 3.07 3.70 -7.52
C LEU A 128 4.00 4.76 -6.93
N TYR A 129 4.60 5.55 -7.80
CA TYR A 129 5.31 6.78 -7.45
C TYR A 129 4.39 7.96 -7.69
N VAL A 130 3.97 8.62 -6.61
CA VAL A 130 3.15 9.84 -6.69
C VAL A 130 4.08 11.04 -6.63
N ARG A 131 3.96 11.95 -7.57
CA ARG A 131 4.74 13.19 -7.67
C ARG A 131 3.84 14.39 -7.44
N GLU A 132 4.45 15.53 -7.08
CA GLU A 132 3.73 16.78 -6.94
C GLU A 132 2.98 17.14 -8.22
N ARG A 133 3.65 17.02 -9.37
CA ARG A 133 3.01 17.05 -10.68
C ARG A 133 2.57 15.63 -11.05
N LEU A 134 1.28 15.36 -11.01
CA LEU A 134 0.73 14.03 -11.26
C LEU A 134 1.21 13.40 -12.58
N ALA A 135 1.43 14.21 -13.62
CA ALA A 135 1.97 13.73 -14.89
C ALA A 135 3.38 13.12 -14.81
N GLU A 136 4.12 13.38 -13.73
CA GLU A 136 5.45 12.79 -13.47
C GLU A 136 5.37 11.54 -12.59
N SER A 137 4.18 11.16 -12.16
CA SER A 137 3.94 9.93 -11.41
C SER A 137 4.16 8.71 -12.29
N ARG A 138 4.47 7.57 -11.66
CA ARG A 138 4.70 6.32 -12.40
C ARG A 138 3.87 5.20 -11.78
N TRP A 139 3.26 4.39 -12.61
CA TRP A 139 2.40 3.27 -12.24
C TRP A 139 2.93 1.98 -12.87
N PHE A 140 3.27 1.00 -12.03
CA PHE A 140 3.68 -0.33 -12.46
C PHE A 140 2.74 -1.37 -11.89
N TRP A 141 2.25 -2.26 -12.74
CA TRP A 141 1.30 -3.29 -12.38
C TRP A 141 1.79 -4.67 -12.79
N ALA A 142 1.63 -5.65 -11.92
CA ALA A 142 1.81 -7.07 -12.20
C ALA A 142 0.46 -7.78 -12.07
N GLU A 143 -0.08 -8.23 -13.20
CA GLU A 143 -1.32 -9.02 -13.26
C GLU A 143 -0.99 -10.48 -12.94
N GLY A 144 -0.94 -10.81 -11.68
CA GLY A 144 -0.53 -12.11 -11.17
C GLY A 144 0.50 -11.97 -10.05
N ARG A 145 1.11 -13.09 -9.72
CA ARG A 145 2.16 -13.11 -8.68
C ARG A 145 3.44 -12.45 -9.17
N PRO A 146 3.96 -11.47 -8.44
CA PRO A 146 5.13 -10.68 -8.86
C PRO A 146 6.43 -11.49 -8.91
N ASP A 147 6.48 -12.69 -8.33
CA ASP A 147 7.60 -13.62 -8.46
C ASP A 147 7.55 -14.48 -9.75
N ARG A 148 6.46 -14.38 -10.53
CA ARG A 148 6.24 -15.16 -11.77
C ARG A 148 5.91 -14.30 -12.98
N VAL A 149 5.36 -13.10 -12.78
CA VAL A 149 4.99 -12.20 -13.87
C VAL A 149 5.71 -10.87 -13.74
N PRO A 150 6.10 -10.24 -14.85
CA PRO A 150 6.77 -8.95 -14.82
C PRO A 150 5.79 -7.83 -14.42
N PHE A 151 6.34 -6.77 -13.85
CA PHE A 151 5.64 -5.50 -13.74
C PHE A 151 5.68 -4.78 -15.09
N ILE A 152 4.55 -4.23 -15.49
CA ILE A 152 4.40 -3.42 -16.69
C ILE A 152 4.12 -1.98 -16.25
N GLU A 153 4.85 -1.02 -16.83
CA GLU A 153 4.56 0.40 -16.60
C GLU A 153 3.36 0.82 -17.45
N HIS A 154 2.45 1.60 -16.85
CA HIS A 154 1.20 2.08 -17.44
C HIS A 154 1.15 3.61 -17.47
N PRO A 155 1.93 4.26 -18.34
CA PRO A 155 1.96 5.72 -18.43
C PRO A 155 0.61 6.31 -18.89
N GLU A 156 -0.20 5.55 -19.64
CA GLU A 156 -1.53 5.95 -20.09
C GLU A 156 -2.49 6.21 -18.95
N LEU A 157 -2.37 5.49 -17.80
CA LEU A 157 -3.20 5.72 -16.63
C LEU A 157 -2.89 7.06 -15.99
N ILE A 158 -1.61 7.43 -15.94
CA ILE A 158 -1.16 8.71 -15.39
C ILE A 158 -1.54 9.86 -16.33
N ALA A 159 -1.39 9.68 -17.64
CA ALA A 159 -1.75 10.70 -18.63
C ALA A 159 -3.24 11.07 -18.61
N SER A 160 -4.11 10.20 -18.10
CA SER A 160 -5.54 10.45 -17.95
C SER A 160 -5.89 11.31 -16.72
N LEU A 161 -4.96 11.46 -15.77
CA LEU A 161 -5.12 12.30 -14.58
C LEU A 161 -4.81 13.75 -14.94
N LYS A 162 -5.83 14.53 -15.24
CA LYS A 162 -5.72 15.97 -15.58
C LYS A 162 -6.19 16.83 -14.42
#